data_f1f8452beae7cdbe8f0ae9715b548e5a
#
_entry.id   f1f8452beae7cdbe8f0ae9715b548e5a
#
_cell.length_a   1.000
_cell.length_b   1.000
_cell.length_c   1.000
_cell.angle_alpha   90.00
_cell.angle_beta   90.00
_cell.angle_gamma   90.00
#
_symmetry.space_group_name_H-M   'P 1'
#
loop_
_entity.id
_entity.type
_entity.pdbx_description
1 polymer ?
#
loop_
_entity_poly.entity_id
_entity_poly.type
_entity_poly.pdbx_seq_one_letter_code
_entity_poly.pdbx_strand_id
1 'polypeptide(L)'
;LGVQGLPYFVYLCAMKQIKARDVLYRRFTMWSKRLSEKQLLFILAVVVGVASGVAGHLLRESIHLIQRGLTDWGNIARVNYLYLIYPTIGITLTVLFVKYVVKDNISHGVTRIFYAISRSESRLKPHNCYTSLVASATTIGFGGSVGAEAPIVLTGASIGSSIGQFMRLKYNYITLLLGCGAGAAIAAVYKAPIAGFAFVIEVLMLELTFTSVVPLLIASVAAATTTYVLVGIEPFFGYLNPNFHLGNIPYYAVLGVIGGVLSYYFSKSSMWLEMRMSQIKKQYKKVLIGGSVLGILIFVFPPLYGEGYETITKLLHNESDSIFNHSLFYNIKEHFFTIALYVVGLLVFKIVAMTMTNFAGGVGGTFAPSLFVGAMLGFFFALTVNQLFGTNLPLSSFTLVGMAAVMGGVMKAPITSMFLVAELTGGFQLFLPLMLTSAVSFAVSYYFEPFSIYTKRLALRGELLTHNKDENTMQFMRIEDLIEDDFVSVDYSGTLHDIIDAVESSPRNLFAVVMEGQLMGVITLDDIRADMFKPSKWDRMPLTDYMSQPPDKIIIGEDMRIVVEKFEQTRAWNLPVVDRDNKYLGFISKSRLFSAYREQLQKMSSE
;
A
#
# COMPACT_ATOMS: atom_id res chain seq x y z
N LEU A 1 -40.32 -11.51 -34.25
CA LEU A 1 -39.76 -12.82 -33.86
C LEU A 1 -38.27 -12.66 -33.53
N GLY A 2 -37.84 -12.63 -32.28
CA GLY A 2 -36.40 -12.70 -32.01
C GLY A 2 -35.84 -12.13 -30.71
N VAL A 3 -36.64 -11.62 -29.76
CA VAL A 3 -36.07 -10.96 -28.54
C VAL A 3 -36.33 -11.71 -27.22
N GLN A 4 -37.10 -12.79 -27.23
CA GLN A 4 -37.45 -13.56 -26.02
C GLN A 4 -36.47 -14.69 -25.65
N GLY A 5 -35.49 -15.02 -26.47
CA GLY A 5 -34.53 -16.12 -26.22
C GLY A 5 -33.24 -15.75 -25.50
N LEU A 6 -32.85 -14.48 -25.47
CA LEU A 6 -31.57 -14.02 -24.87
C LEU A 6 -31.50 -14.16 -23.33
N PRO A 7 -32.54 -13.80 -22.55
CA PRO A 7 -32.45 -13.92 -21.08
C PRO A 7 -32.43 -15.39 -20.61
N TYR A 8 -33.06 -16.32 -21.34
CA TYR A 8 -33.09 -17.74 -20.96
C TYR A 8 -31.75 -18.43 -21.22
N PHE A 9 -31.06 -18.08 -22.31
CA PHE A 9 -29.74 -18.61 -22.65
C PHE A 9 -28.68 -18.12 -21.69
N VAL A 10 -28.70 -16.85 -21.32
CA VAL A 10 -27.83 -16.26 -20.31
C VAL A 10 -28.08 -16.88 -18.93
N TYR A 11 -29.34 -17.12 -18.56
CA TYR A 11 -29.73 -17.81 -17.32
C TYR A 11 -29.25 -19.26 -17.28
N LEU A 12 -29.39 -20.00 -18.38
CA LEU A 12 -28.89 -21.37 -18.52
C LEU A 12 -27.36 -21.46 -18.48
N CYS A 13 -26.66 -20.52 -19.11
CA CYS A 13 -25.19 -20.42 -19.01
C CYS A 13 -24.73 -20.10 -17.60
N ALA A 14 -25.40 -19.17 -16.91
CA ALA A 14 -25.12 -18.84 -15.52
C ALA A 14 -25.40 -20.05 -14.59
N MET A 15 -26.50 -20.75 -14.76
CA MET A 15 -26.84 -21.98 -14.02
C MET A 15 -25.84 -23.12 -14.28
N LYS A 16 -25.37 -23.29 -15.53
CA LYS A 16 -24.33 -24.27 -15.87
C LYS A 16 -22.99 -23.93 -15.23
N GLN A 17 -22.61 -22.63 -15.20
CA GLN A 17 -21.41 -22.17 -14.53
C GLN A 17 -21.49 -22.37 -13.01
N ILE A 18 -22.65 -22.11 -12.38
CA ILE A 18 -22.85 -22.32 -10.93
C ILE A 18 -22.74 -23.82 -10.61
N LYS A 19 -23.40 -24.72 -11.40
CA LYS A 19 -23.29 -26.18 -11.20
C LYS A 19 -21.85 -26.70 -11.41
N ALA A 20 -21.15 -26.23 -12.43
CA ALA A 20 -19.76 -26.63 -12.69
C ALA A 20 -18.82 -26.17 -11.57
N ARG A 21 -19.02 -24.96 -11.03
CA ARG A 21 -18.29 -24.42 -9.91
C ARG A 21 -18.50 -25.23 -8.63
N ASP A 22 -19.74 -25.65 -8.36
CA ASP A 22 -20.06 -26.46 -7.18
C ASP A 22 -19.52 -27.90 -7.29
N VAL A 23 -19.48 -28.49 -8.48
CA VAL A 23 -18.88 -29.81 -8.71
C VAL A 23 -17.37 -29.77 -8.56
N LEU A 24 -16.70 -28.77 -9.11
CA LEU A 24 -15.27 -28.53 -8.91
C LEU A 24 -14.93 -28.31 -7.44
N TYR A 25 -15.72 -27.48 -6.75
CA TYR A 25 -15.57 -27.24 -5.32
C TYR A 25 -15.72 -28.53 -4.50
N ARG A 26 -16.73 -29.35 -4.77
CA ARG A 26 -16.94 -30.63 -4.07
C ARG A 26 -15.81 -31.63 -4.30
N ARG A 27 -15.32 -31.77 -5.54
CA ARG A 27 -14.17 -32.65 -5.84
C ARG A 27 -12.90 -32.16 -5.12
N PHE A 28 -12.66 -30.88 -5.15
CA PHE A 28 -11.51 -30.30 -4.48
C PHE A 28 -11.61 -30.41 -2.94
N THR A 29 -12.79 -30.19 -2.36
CA THR A 29 -13.04 -30.33 -0.92
C THR A 29 -12.85 -31.78 -0.44
N MET A 30 -13.19 -32.77 -1.27
CA MET A 30 -12.90 -34.18 -0.96
C MET A 30 -11.41 -34.49 -0.99
N TRP A 31 -10.68 -33.87 -1.92
CA TRP A 31 -9.24 -34.03 -2.03
C TRP A 31 -8.47 -33.27 -0.92
N SER A 32 -8.87 -32.04 -0.61
CA SER A 32 -8.24 -31.21 0.41
C SER A 32 -8.42 -31.76 1.83
N LYS A 33 -9.50 -32.51 2.11
CA LYS A 33 -9.69 -33.20 3.40
C LYS A 33 -8.65 -34.31 3.68
N ARG A 34 -7.91 -34.77 2.65
CA ARG A 34 -6.84 -35.76 2.78
C ARG A 34 -5.48 -35.13 3.06
N LEU A 35 -5.35 -33.81 2.94
CA LEU A 35 -4.12 -33.06 3.12
C LEU A 35 -4.12 -32.38 4.49
N SER A 36 -2.95 -32.25 5.10
CA SER A 36 -2.78 -31.35 6.23
C SER A 36 -2.93 -29.90 5.75
N GLU A 37 -3.34 -28.99 6.64
CA GLU A 37 -3.49 -27.55 6.31
C GLU A 37 -2.20 -26.97 5.71
N LYS A 38 -1.04 -27.37 6.24
CA LYS A 38 0.28 -26.93 5.72
C LYS A 38 0.54 -27.42 4.29
N GLN A 39 0.23 -28.68 4.00
CA GLN A 39 0.41 -29.23 2.64
C GLN A 39 -0.50 -28.53 1.64
N LEU A 40 -1.74 -28.26 2.04
CA LEU A 40 -2.69 -27.50 1.20
C LEU A 40 -2.14 -26.11 0.88
N LEU A 41 -1.62 -25.39 1.88
CA LEU A 41 -1.04 -24.05 1.68
C LEU A 41 0.16 -24.06 0.75
N PHE A 42 1.04 -25.05 0.84
CA PHE A 42 2.21 -25.18 -0.06
C PHE A 42 1.77 -25.38 -1.52
N ILE A 43 0.79 -26.25 -1.75
CA ILE A 43 0.26 -26.48 -3.09
C ILE A 43 -0.40 -25.20 -3.64
N LEU A 44 -1.22 -24.53 -2.80
CA LEU A 44 -1.86 -23.29 -3.22
C LEU A 44 -0.83 -22.18 -3.49
N ALA A 45 0.26 -22.10 -2.71
CA ALA A 45 1.35 -21.17 -2.95
C ALA A 45 2.02 -21.39 -4.32
N VAL A 46 2.25 -22.66 -4.72
CA VAL A 46 2.75 -22.99 -6.07
C VAL A 46 1.78 -22.53 -7.14
N VAL A 47 0.48 -22.84 -6.97
CA VAL A 47 -0.57 -22.46 -7.96
C VAL A 47 -0.64 -20.93 -8.10
N VAL A 48 -0.66 -20.21 -6.98
CA VAL A 48 -0.66 -18.74 -6.95
C VAL A 48 0.61 -18.21 -7.62
N GLY A 49 1.77 -18.81 -7.32
CA GLY A 49 3.06 -18.44 -7.92
C GLY A 49 3.07 -18.57 -9.43
N VAL A 50 2.67 -19.74 -9.94
CA VAL A 50 2.59 -20.00 -11.39
C VAL A 50 1.60 -19.04 -12.07
N ALA A 51 0.41 -18.86 -11.50
CA ALA A 51 -0.61 -17.97 -12.08
C ALA A 51 -0.13 -16.50 -12.11
N SER A 52 0.53 -16.05 -11.03
CA SER A 52 1.14 -14.70 -10.96
C SER A 52 2.32 -14.57 -11.93
N GLY A 53 3.10 -15.66 -12.12
CA GLY A 53 4.18 -15.74 -13.10
C GLY A 53 3.69 -15.51 -14.53
N VAL A 54 2.64 -16.22 -14.91
CA VAL A 54 1.99 -16.03 -16.24
C VAL A 54 1.43 -14.61 -16.38
N ALA A 55 0.76 -14.07 -15.34
CA ALA A 55 0.22 -12.71 -15.38
C ALA A 55 1.32 -11.65 -15.53
N GLY A 56 2.46 -11.82 -14.86
CA GLY A 56 3.62 -10.92 -14.98
C GLY A 56 4.21 -10.93 -16.39
N HIS A 57 4.37 -12.11 -16.98
CA HIS A 57 4.84 -12.27 -18.35
C HIS A 57 3.87 -11.61 -19.36
N LEU A 58 2.57 -11.88 -19.23
CA LEU A 58 1.56 -11.28 -20.11
C LEU A 58 1.54 -9.76 -20.04
N LEU A 59 1.69 -9.17 -18.84
CA LEU A 59 1.78 -7.73 -18.68
C LEU A 59 2.98 -7.16 -19.42
N ARG A 60 4.15 -7.73 -19.19
CA ARG A 60 5.41 -7.26 -19.80
C ARG A 60 5.37 -7.34 -21.33
N GLU A 61 4.94 -8.48 -21.88
CA GLU A 61 4.81 -8.66 -23.33
C GLU A 61 3.77 -7.70 -23.93
N SER A 62 2.65 -7.45 -23.23
CA SER A 62 1.65 -6.49 -23.69
C SER A 62 2.20 -5.06 -23.73
N ILE A 63 2.98 -4.64 -22.73
CA ILE A 63 3.65 -3.32 -22.73
C ILE A 63 4.64 -3.23 -23.91
N HIS A 64 5.52 -4.21 -24.07
CA HIS A 64 6.51 -4.23 -25.13
C HIS A 64 5.90 -4.26 -26.54
N LEU A 65 4.82 -5.03 -26.72
CA LEU A 65 4.11 -5.09 -27.99
C LEU A 65 3.56 -3.71 -28.40
N ILE A 66 2.90 -3.03 -27.45
CA ILE A 66 2.36 -1.68 -27.69
C ILE A 66 3.49 -0.68 -27.96
N GLN A 67 4.56 -0.72 -27.15
CA GLN A 67 5.71 0.19 -27.33
C GLN A 67 6.37 0.00 -28.68
N ARG A 68 6.72 -1.23 -29.06
CA ARG A 68 7.30 -1.54 -30.39
C ARG A 68 6.41 -1.03 -31.52
N GLY A 69 5.11 -1.28 -31.46
CA GLY A 69 4.16 -0.80 -32.46
C GLY A 69 4.10 0.73 -32.59
N LEU A 70 4.49 1.49 -31.55
CA LEU A 70 4.42 2.96 -31.53
C LEU A 70 5.78 3.64 -31.75
N THR A 71 6.89 2.99 -31.36
CA THR A 71 8.22 3.65 -31.32
C THR A 71 9.18 3.20 -32.43
N ASP A 72 9.00 2.00 -33.01
CA ASP A 72 9.95 1.46 -34.00
C ASP A 72 9.92 2.16 -35.40
N TRP A 73 9.16 3.24 -35.52
CA TRP A 73 8.90 3.94 -36.81
C TRP A 73 9.74 5.19 -36.98
N GLY A 74 11.02 5.21 -36.58
CA GLY A 74 11.78 6.45 -36.72
C GLY A 74 13.30 6.34 -36.71
N ASN A 75 13.95 7.31 -37.35
CA ASN A 75 15.39 7.48 -37.29
C ASN A 75 15.78 8.01 -35.90
N ILE A 76 16.73 7.36 -35.22
CA ILE A 76 17.21 7.66 -33.85
C ILE A 76 17.66 9.13 -33.69
N ALA A 77 18.20 9.74 -34.76
CA ALA A 77 18.63 11.13 -34.73
C ALA A 77 17.50 12.17 -34.89
N ARG A 78 16.27 11.74 -35.20
CA ARG A 78 15.14 12.66 -35.44
C ARG A 78 14.19 12.66 -34.24
N VAL A 79 13.72 13.85 -33.90
CA VAL A 79 12.71 14.06 -32.85
C VAL A 79 11.38 13.41 -33.26
N ASN A 80 10.79 12.62 -32.39
CA ASN A 80 9.50 11.98 -32.63
C ASN A 80 8.36 12.87 -32.13
N TYR A 81 7.70 13.61 -33.04
CA TYR A 81 6.57 14.49 -32.70
C TYR A 81 5.33 13.72 -32.15
N LEU A 82 5.21 12.42 -32.40
CA LEU A 82 4.11 11.61 -31.94
C LEU A 82 4.12 11.44 -30.41
N TYR A 83 5.27 11.64 -29.76
CA TYR A 83 5.39 11.65 -28.30
C TYR A 83 4.51 12.70 -27.62
N LEU A 84 4.13 13.78 -28.32
CA LEU A 84 3.18 14.77 -27.82
C LEU A 84 1.76 14.21 -27.63
N ILE A 85 1.36 13.22 -28.43
CA ILE A 85 -0.02 12.75 -28.53
C ILE A 85 -0.21 11.37 -27.87
N TYR A 86 0.76 10.47 -27.97
CA TYR A 86 0.65 9.09 -27.47
C TYR A 86 0.19 9.01 -26.01
N PRO A 87 0.77 9.75 -25.05
CA PRO A 87 0.34 9.63 -23.65
C PRO A 87 -1.12 10.03 -23.44
N THR A 88 -1.59 11.06 -24.15
CA THR A 88 -2.98 11.52 -24.06
C THR A 88 -3.93 10.45 -24.59
N ILE A 89 -3.59 9.78 -25.70
CA ILE A 89 -4.39 8.67 -26.26
C ILE A 89 -4.44 7.51 -25.26
N GLY A 90 -3.28 7.04 -24.78
CA GLY A 90 -3.20 5.90 -23.86
C GLY A 90 -3.97 6.12 -22.57
N ILE A 91 -3.82 7.31 -21.96
CA ILE A 91 -4.56 7.68 -20.75
C ILE A 91 -6.08 7.76 -21.06
N THR A 92 -6.47 8.31 -22.20
CA THR A 92 -7.88 8.37 -22.60
C THR A 92 -8.48 6.97 -22.72
N LEU A 93 -7.80 6.05 -23.42
CA LEU A 93 -8.22 4.65 -23.56
C LEU A 93 -8.34 3.95 -22.19
N THR A 94 -7.37 4.17 -21.32
CA THR A 94 -7.38 3.64 -19.95
C THR A 94 -8.58 4.17 -19.16
N VAL A 95 -8.84 5.47 -19.19
CA VAL A 95 -9.97 6.10 -18.49
C VAL A 95 -11.31 5.58 -19.03
N LEU A 96 -11.45 5.41 -20.36
CA LEU A 96 -12.66 4.84 -20.96
C LEU A 96 -12.84 3.38 -20.53
N PHE A 97 -11.78 2.57 -20.55
CA PHE A 97 -11.80 1.19 -20.08
C PHE A 97 -12.24 1.10 -18.61
N VAL A 98 -11.63 1.90 -17.73
CA VAL A 98 -11.98 1.93 -16.31
C VAL A 98 -13.42 2.36 -16.10
N LYS A 99 -13.88 3.40 -16.79
CA LYS A 99 -15.23 3.97 -16.63
C LYS A 99 -16.34 3.05 -17.14
N TYR A 100 -16.16 2.43 -18.32
CA TYR A 100 -17.24 1.69 -18.99
C TYR A 100 -17.18 0.17 -18.76
N VAL A 101 -15.97 -0.39 -18.65
CA VAL A 101 -15.79 -1.85 -18.51
C VAL A 101 -15.60 -2.23 -17.04
N VAL A 102 -14.65 -1.61 -16.36
CA VAL A 102 -14.31 -1.99 -14.97
C VAL A 102 -15.34 -1.49 -13.97
N LYS A 103 -15.80 -0.26 -14.10
CA LYS A 103 -16.76 0.43 -13.21
C LYS A 103 -16.34 0.43 -11.74
N ASP A 104 -15.04 0.34 -11.49
CA ASP A 104 -14.42 0.39 -10.15
C ASP A 104 -13.12 1.19 -10.22
N ASN A 105 -12.68 1.72 -9.07
CA ASN A 105 -11.41 2.43 -9.00
C ASN A 105 -10.26 1.42 -8.87
N ILE A 106 -9.36 1.36 -9.84
CA ILE A 106 -8.17 0.47 -9.84
C ILE A 106 -6.86 1.24 -9.68
N SER A 107 -6.91 2.55 -9.42
CA SER A 107 -5.73 3.36 -9.15
C SER A 107 -5.08 2.99 -7.80
N HIS A 108 -3.77 3.22 -7.67
CA HIS A 108 -3.01 3.00 -6.43
C HIS A 108 -3.05 1.57 -5.90
N GLY A 109 -2.69 0.58 -6.73
CA GLY A 109 -2.81 -0.85 -6.46
C GLY A 109 -2.33 -1.32 -5.08
N VAL A 110 -1.11 -0.92 -4.65
CA VAL A 110 -0.53 -1.31 -3.35
C VAL A 110 -1.36 -0.74 -2.19
N THR A 111 -1.81 0.51 -2.26
CA THR A 111 -2.67 1.12 -1.21
C THR A 111 -4.00 0.36 -1.08
N ARG A 112 -4.55 -0.19 -2.18
CA ARG A 112 -5.76 -1.03 -2.13
C ARG A 112 -5.53 -2.36 -1.45
N ILE A 113 -4.34 -2.93 -1.58
CA ILE A 113 -3.97 -4.16 -0.87
C ILE A 113 -3.95 -3.89 0.63
N PHE A 114 -3.33 -2.81 1.07
CA PHE A 114 -3.37 -2.41 2.48
C PHE A 114 -4.80 -2.22 2.98
N TYR A 115 -5.65 -1.53 2.21
CA TYR A 115 -7.05 -1.36 2.56
C TYR A 115 -7.80 -2.69 2.66
N ALA A 116 -7.54 -3.64 1.74
CA ALA A 116 -8.16 -4.96 1.77
C ALA A 116 -7.73 -5.77 3.00
N ILE A 117 -6.44 -5.71 3.38
CA ILE A 117 -5.93 -6.37 4.57
C ILE A 117 -6.57 -5.77 5.84
N SER A 118 -6.68 -4.44 5.91
CA SER A 118 -7.15 -3.73 7.10
C SER A 118 -8.66 -3.69 7.29
N ARG A 119 -9.44 -3.68 6.21
CA ARG A 119 -10.89 -3.38 6.27
C ARG A 119 -11.79 -4.40 5.57
N SER A 120 -11.25 -5.29 4.76
CA SER A 120 -12.04 -6.17 3.89
C SER A 120 -11.65 -7.64 4.01
N GLU A 121 -11.13 -8.07 5.17
CA GLU A 121 -10.73 -9.46 5.42
C GLU A 121 -9.84 -10.03 4.30
N SER A 122 -8.93 -9.22 3.76
CA SER A 122 -8.06 -9.58 2.63
C SER A 122 -8.82 -10.03 1.37
N ARG A 123 -10.10 -9.70 1.25
CA ARG A 123 -10.94 -10.06 0.11
C ARG A 123 -10.86 -9.00 -0.98
N LEU A 124 -10.12 -9.29 -2.03
CA LEU A 124 -10.06 -8.47 -3.24
C LEU A 124 -11.10 -8.92 -4.26
N LYS A 125 -11.61 -7.98 -5.05
CA LYS A 125 -12.57 -8.29 -6.13
C LYS A 125 -11.87 -9.06 -7.25
N PRO A 126 -12.44 -10.18 -7.76
CA PRO A 126 -11.80 -11.03 -8.75
C PRO A 126 -11.44 -10.35 -10.08
N HIS A 127 -12.19 -9.29 -10.47
CA HIS A 127 -11.86 -8.57 -11.71
C HIS A 127 -10.46 -7.94 -11.69
N ASN A 128 -9.89 -7.62 -10.52
CA ASN A 128 -8.54 -7.06 -10.41
C ASN A 128 -7.45 -8.02 -10.93
N CYS A 129 -7.74 -9.32 -11.07
CA CYS A 129 -6.81 -10.30 -11.65
C CYS A 129 -6.44 -9.97 -13.12
N TYR A 130 -7.27 -9.24 -13.85
CA TYR A 130 -7.02 -8.88 -15.25
C TYR A 130 -7.20 -7.39 -15.56
N THR A 131 -8.05 -6.66 -14.82
CA THR A 131 -8.36 -5.27 -15.15
C THR A 131 -7.18 -4.34 -14.91
N SER A 132 -6.40 -4.57 -13.83
CA SER A 132 -5.19 -3.80 -13.55
C SER A 132 -4.12 -4.02 -14.62
N LEU A 133 -3.99 -5.26 -15.12
CA LEU A 133 -3.05 -5.63 -16.17
C LEU A 133 -3.36 -4.88 -17.48
N VAL A 134 -4.60 -4.94 -17.96
CA VAL A 134 -5.02 -4.28 -19.21
C VAL A 134 -4.86 -2.77 -19.11
N ALA A 135 -5.31 -2.17 -18.00
CA ALA A 135 -5.24 -0.73 -17.81
C ALA A 135 -3.79 -0.21 -17.73
N SER A 136 -2.89 -0.94 -17.05
CA SER A 136 -1.49 -0.53 -16.95
C SER A 136 -0.72 -0.78 -18.25
N ALA A 137 -0.96 -1.89 -18.95
CA ALA A 137 -0.37 -2.15 -20.26
C ALA A 137 -0.70 -1.03 -21.25
N THR A 138 -1.96 -0.60 -21.29
CA THR A 138 -2.38 0.52 -22.14
C THR A 138 -1.74 1.84 -21.70
N THR A 139 -1.74 2.15 -20.40
CA THR A 139 -1.14 3.39 -19.88
C THR A 139 0.35 3.46 -20.21
N ILE A 140 1.12 2.43 -19.85
CA ILE A 140 2.59 2.41 -19.97
C ILE A 140 3.02 2.24 -21.43
N GLY A 141 2.35 1.38 -22.18
CA GLY A 141 2.63 1.14 -23.57
C GLY A 141 2.52 2.40 -24.45
N PHE A 142 1.57 3.28 -24.16
CA PHE A 142 1.42 4.58 -24.80
C PHE A 142 2.28 5.70 -24.18
N GLY A 143 3.25 5.37 -23.33
CA GLY A 143 4.19 6.33 -22.78
C GLY A 143 3.83 6.93 -21.42
N GLY A 144 2.85 6.37 -20.72
CA GLY A 144 2.60 6.75 -19.32
C GLY A 144 3.86 6.52 -18.47
N SER A 145 4.37 7.56 -17.81
CA SER A 145 5.66 7.56 -17.10
C SER A 145 5.56 6.96 -15.69
N VAL A 146 5.09 5.73 -15.60
CA VAL A 146 4.78 5.00 -14.36
C VAL A 146 5.27 3.55 -14.46
N GLY A 147 5.35 2.85 -13.33
CA GLY A 147 5.78 1.46 -13.30
C GLY A 147 4.63 0.45 -13.32
N ALA A 148 4.88 -0.73 -13.87
CA ALA A 148 3.95 -1.84 -13.93
C ALA A 148 3.77 -2.59 -12.59
N GLU A 149 4.63 -2.32 -11.60
CA GLU A 149 4.73 -3.10 -10.36
C GLU A 149 3.47 -3.01 -9.50
N ALA A 150 2.96 -1.81 -9.24
CA ALA A 150 1.76 -1.66 -8.42
C ALA A 150 0.53 -2.35 -9.04
N PRO A 151 0.27 -2.24 -10.35
CA PRO A 151 -0.76 -3.01 -11.04
C PRO A 151 -0.56 -4.53 -10.97
N ILE A 152 0.67 -5.01 -11.20
CA ILE A 152 0.91 -6.46 -11.20
C ILE A 152 0.84 -7.05 -9.79
N VAL A 153 1.31 -6.31 -8.79
CA VAL A 153 1.18 -6.69 -7.37
C VAL A 153 -0.30 -6.79 -6.98
N LEU A 154 -1.14 -5.85 -7.41
CA LEU A 154 -2.59 -5.93 -7.21
C LEU A 154 -3.18 -7.14 -7.94
N THR A 155 -2.74 -7.43 -9.16
CA THR A 155 -3.16 -8.62 -9.92
C THR A 155 -2.79 -9.90 -9.18
N GLY A 156 -1.54 -10.08 -8.77
CA GLY A 156 -1.08 -11.26 -8.03
C GLY A 156 -1.78 -11.40 -6.69
N ALA A 157 -1.88 -10.32 -5.91
CA ALA A 157 -2.64 -10.30 -4.65
C ALA A 157 -4.10 -10.71 -4.85
N SER A 158 -4.73 -10.25 -5.95
CA SER A 158 -6.12 -10.61 -6.29
C SER A 158 -6.25 -12.07 -6.72
N ILE A 159 -5.25 -12.64 -7.40
CA ILE A 159 -5.19 -14.07 -7.71
C ILE A 159 -5.14 -14.88 -6.41
N GLY A 160 -4.22 -14.56 -5.49
CA GLY A 160 -4.10 -15.23 -4.20
C GLY A 160 -5.37 -15.12 -3.36
N SER A 161 -5.91 -13.91 -3.23
CA SER A 161 -7.17 -13.64 -2.52
C SER A 161 -8.36 -14.40 -3.15
N SER A 162 -8.47 -14.41 -4.49
CA SER A 162 -9.58 -15.10 -5.20
C SER A 162 -9.51 -16.61 -5.02
N ILE A 163 -8.31 -17.20 -5.04
CA ILE A 163 -8.10 -18.62 -4.77
C ILE A 163 -8.50 -18.94 -3.32
N GLY A 164 -8.06 -18.13 -2.35
CA GLY A 164 -8.43 -18.31 -0.95
C GLY A 164 -9.94 -18.18 -0.70
N GLN A 165 -10.60 -17.21 -1.32
CA GLN A 165 -12.05 -17.03 -1.26
C GLN A 165 -12.79 -18.20 -1.91
N PHE A 166 -12.34 -18.68 -3.08
CA PHE A 166 -12.93 -19.83 -3.76
C PHE A 166 -12.86 -21.10 -2.91
N MET A 167 -11.75 -21.29 -2.18
CA MET A 167 -11.54 -22.40 -1.25
C MET A 167 -12.22 -22.21 0.10
N ARG A 168 -12.85 -21.05 0.36
CA ARG A 168 -13.49 -20.67 1.62
C ARG A 168 -12.53 -20.83 2.81
N LEU A 169 -11.30 -20.38 2.63
CA LEU A 169 -10.28 -20.42 3.68
C LEU A 169 -10.57 -19.35 4.75
N LYS A 170 -9.99 -19.55 5.92
CA LYS A 170 -10.00 -18.55 7.00
C LYS A 170 -9.23 -17.29 6.56
N TYR A 171 -9.55 -16.16 7.20
CA TYR A 171 -8.94 -14.86 6.94
C TYR A 171 -7.41 -14.90 6.85
N ASN A 172 -6.74 -15.50 7.83
CA ASN A 172 -5.27 -15.58 7.88
C ASN A 172 -4.66 -16.28 6.66
N TYR A 173 -5.31 -17.33 6.17
CA TYR A 173 -4.85 -18.05 4.97
C TYR A 173 -5.13 -17.25 3.68
N ILE A 174 -6.24 -16.49 3.63
CA ILE A 174 -6.52 -15.58 2.51
C ILE A 174 -5.46 -14.48 2.48
N THR A 175 -5.11 -13.90 3.63
CA THR A 175 -4.06 -12.89 3.78
C THR A 175 -2.70 -13.42 3.35
N LEU A 176 -2.36 -14.64 3.76
CA LEU A 176 -1.13 -15.30 3.36
C LEU A 176 -1.07 -15.55 1.85
N LEU A 177 -2.13 -16.08 1.23
CA LEU A 177 -2.19 -16.30 -0.22
C LEU A 177 -2.19 -14.98 -1.01
N LEU A 178 -2.82 -13.93 -0.48
CA LEU A 178 -2.74 -12.58 -1.02
C LEU A 178 -1.29 -12.10 -1.05
N GLY A 179 -0.54 -12.28 0.06
CA GLY A 179 0.89 -12.00 0.15
C GLY A 179 1.71 -12.85 -0.82
N CYS A 180 1.43 -14.17 -0.91
CA CYS A 180 2.05 -15.06 -1.87
C CYS A 180 1.90 -14.54 -3.31
N GLY A 181 0.69 -14.11 -3.68
CA GLY A 181 0.43 -13.55 -5.01
C GLY A 181 1.14 -12.23 -5.26
N ALA A 182 1.18 -11.35 -4.27
CA ALA A 182 1.87 -10.06 -4.36
C ALA A 182 3.38 -10.22 -4.55
N GLY A 183 4.05 -11.06 -3.74
CA GLY A 183 5.47 -11.35 -3.85
C GLY A 183 5.81 -12.10 -5.14
N ALA A 184 4.99 -13.08 -5.51
CA ALA A 184 5.10 -13.80 -6.76
C ALA A 184 5.03 -12.88 -8.00
N ALA A 185 4.19 -11.84 -7.95
CA ALA A 185 4.08 -10.87 -9.04
C ALA A 185 5.38 -10.06 -9.24
N ILE A 186 6.02 -9.62 -8.16
CA ILE A 186 7.34 -8.95 -8.21
C ILE A 186 8.41 -9.93 -8.71
N ALA A 187 8.43 -11.15 -8.16
CA ALA A 187 9.35 -12.20 -8.57
C ALA A 187 9.25 -12.53 -10.06
N ALA A 188 8.04 -12.50 -10.62
CA ALA A 188 7.79 -12.77 -12.03
C ALA A 188 8.32 -11.67 -12.95
N VAL A 189 8.00 -10.41 -12.66
CA VAL A 189 8.37 -9.28 -13.54
C VAL A 189 9.89 -9.11 -13.60
N TYR A 190 10.56 -9.29 -12.47
CA TYR A 190 11.99 -9.02 -12.34
C TYR A 190 12.87 -10.27 -12.34
N LYS A 191 12.28 -11.47 -12.38
CA LYS A 191 12.99 -12.73 -12.19
C LYS A 191 13.76 -12.76 -10.85
N ALA A 192 13.20 -12.14 -9.82
CA ALA A 192 13.82 -11.80 -8.54
C ALA A 192 13.02 -12.41 -7.36
N PRO A 193 13.18 -13.71 -7.06
CA PRO A 193 12.37 -14.38 -6.03
C PRO A 193 12.65 -13.88 -4.62
N ILE A 194 13.91 -13.53 -4.27
CA ILE A 194 14.24 -13.01 -2.93
C ILE A 194 13.64 -11.60 -2.75
N ALA A 195 13.74 -10.76 -3.77
CA ALA A 195 13.14 -9.43 -3.74
C ALA A 195 11.61 -9.49 -3.64
N GLY A 196 10.96 -10.44 -4.33
CA GLY A 196 9.52 -10.67 -4.22
C GLY A 196 9.10 -11.06 -2.80
N PHE A 197 9.85 -11.94 -2.16
CA PHE A 197 9.67 -12.32 -0.76
C PHE A 197 9.89 -11.12 0.20
N ALA A 198 11.01 -10.41 0.04
CA ALA A 198 11.34 -9.23 0.86
C ALA A 198 10.28 -8.13 0.74
N PHE A 199 9.73 -7.91 -0.46
CA PHE A 199 8.66 -6.94 -0.71
C PHE A 199 7.42 -7.20 0.14
N VAL A 200 7.02 -8.45 0.29
CA VAL A 200 5.83 -8.80 1.09
C VAL A 200 6.03 -8.45 2.56
N ILE A 201 7.22 -8.72 3.08
CA ILE A 201 7.55 -8.47 4.48
C ILE A 201 7.69 -6.97 4.76
N GLU A 202 8.46 -6.30 3.94
CA GLU A 202 8.89 -4.92 4.20
C GLU A 202 7.85 -3.88 3.72
N VAL A 203 7.28 -4.10 2.53
CA VAL A 203 6.32 -3.15 1.95
C VAL A 203 4.90 -3.47 2.38
N LEU A 204 4.46 -4.74 2.29
CA LEU A 204 3.10 -5.11 2.70
C LEU A 204 2.96 -5.34 4.21
N MET A 205 4.08 -5.34 4.95
CA MET A 205 4.12 -5.45 6.42
C MET A 205 3.38 -6.69 6.96
N LEU A 206 3.40 -7.80 6.21
CA LEU A 206 2.81 -9.04 6.70
C LEU A 206 3.68 -9.66 7.80
N GLU A 207 3.03 -10.15 8.87
CA GLU A 207 3.75 -10.75 10.00
C GLU A 207 4.51 -12.01 9.60
N LEU A 208 5.78 -12.07 10.00
CA LEU A 208 6.63 -13.22 9.83
C LEU A 208 6.35 -14.26 10.92
N THR A 209 5.64 -15.29 10.54
CA THR A 209 5.59 -16.54 11.31
C THR A 209 6.30 -17.63 10.52
N PHE A 210 6.86 -18.65 11.20
CA PHE A 210 7.46 -19.79 10.50
C PHE A 210 6.51 -20.45 9.49
N THR A 211 5.21 -20.35 9.73
CA THR A 211 4.16 -20.90 8.87
C THR A 211 3.93 -20.05 7.61
N SER A 212 4.25 -18.75 7.62
CA SER A 212 4.06 -17.84 6.48
C SER A 212 5.29 -17.70 5.57
N VAL A 213 6.49 -17.83 6.12
CA VAL A 213 7.75 -17.67 5.37
C VAL A 213 7.87 -18.66 4.21
N VAL A 214 7.61 -19.95 4.47
CA VAL A 214 7.81 -21.00 3.48
C VAL A 214 6.85 -20.90 2.30
N PRO A 215 5.52 -20.70 2.47
CA PRO A 215 4.60 -20.47 1.35
C PRO A 215 4.97 -19.24 0.50
N LEU A 216 5.40 -18.14 1.14
CA LEU A 216 5.82 -16.93 0.43
C LEU A 216 7.05 -17.18 -0.47
N LEU A 217 8.06 -17.88 0.05
CA LEU A 217 9.22 -18.26 -0.75
C LEU A 217 8.85 -19.21 -1.89
N ILE A 218 8.03 -20.23 -1.62
CA ILE A 218 7.55 -21.18 -2.64
C ILE A 218 6.85 -20.44 -3.77
N ALA A 219 5.95 -19.52 -3.44
CA ALA A 219 5.20 -18.75 -4.45
C ALA A 219 6.12 -17.85 -5.29
N SER A 220 7.08 -17.16 -4.66
CA SER A 220 8.05 -16.31 -5.35
C SER A 220 8.98 -17.11 -6.27
N VAL A 221 9.48 -18.26 -5.80
CA VAL A 221 10.31 -19.16 -6.62
C VAL A 221 9.51 -19.78 -7.76
N ALA A 222 8.27 -20.23 -7.51
CA ALA A 222 7.41 -20.78 -8.55
C ALA A 222 7.11 -19.74 -9.66
N ALA A 223 6.89 -18.47 -9.28
CA ALA A 223 6.67 -17.39 -10.23
C ALA A 223 7.92 -17.06 -11.06
N ALA A 224 9.09 -16.92 -10.43
CA ALA A 224 10.36 -16.71 -11.12
C ALA A 224 10.69 -17.87 -12.06
N THR A 225 10.50 -19.12 -11.61
CA THR A 225 10.70 -20.32 -12.44
C THR A 225 9.76 -20.32 -13.65
N THR A 226 8.50 -19.95 -13.47
CA THR A 226 7.54 -19.82 -14.59
C THR A 226 8.05 -18.80 -15.61
N THR A 227 8.55 -17.64 -15.15
CA THR A 227 9.10 -16.62 -16.05
C THR A 227 10.39 -17.09 -16.72
N TYR A 228 11.28 -17.84 -16.02
CA TYR A 228 12.47 -18.44 -16.63
C TYR A 228 12.12 -19.42 -17.76
N VAL A 229 11.08 -20.22 -17.59
CA VAL A 229 10.61 -21.16 -18.62
C VAL A 229 10.03 -20.41 -19.83
N LEU A 230 9.34 -19.30 -19.61
CA LEU A 230 8.65 -18.56 -20.71
C LEU A 230 9.59 -17.61 -21.47
N VAL A 231 10.57 -16.99 -20.78
CA VAL A 231 11.40 -15.87 -21.32
C VAL A 231 12.90 -16.21 -21.36
N GLY A 232 13.32 -17.29 -20.69
CA GLY A 232 14.74 -17.63 -20.52
C GLY A 232 15.34 -17.13 -19.20
N ILE A 233 16.56 -17.61 -18.91
CA ILE A 233 17.22 -17.46 -17.60
C ILE A 233 18.02 -16.16 -17.45
N GLU A 234 18.17 -15.36 -18.50
CA GLU A 234 18.94 -14.13 -18.44
C GLU A 234 18.35 -13.15 -17.41
N PRO A 235 19.22 -12.50 -16.59
CA PRO A 235 18.77 -11.44 -15.68
C PRO A 235 18.07 -10.29 -16.42
N PHE A 236 17.32 -9.48 -15.68
CA PHE A 236 16.51 -8.41 -16.28
C PHE A 236 17.32 -7.38 -17.06
N PHE A 237 18.51 -7.00 -16.56
CA PHE A 237 19.44 -6.07 -17.22
C PHE A 237 20.60 -6.78 -17.91
N GLY A 238 20.54 -8.12 -18.08
CA GLY A 238 21.67 -8.92 -18.54
C GLY A 238 22.70 -9.17 -17.44
N TYR A 239 23.72 -9.97 -17.76
CA TYR A 239 24.82 -10.22 -16.84
C TYR A 239 25.76 -9.02 -16.81
N LEU A 240 25.90 -8.40 -15.65
CA LEU A 240 26.81 -7.29 -15.40
C LEU A 240 27.92 -7.78 -14.45
N ASN A 241 29.16 -7.42 -14.72
CA ASN A 241 30.30 -7.66 -13.85
C ASN A 241 30.78 -6.34 -13.22
N PRO A 242 30.02 -5.76 -12.28
CA PRO A 242 30.38 -4.51 -11.66
C PRO A 242 31.58 -4.69 -10.75
N ASN A 243 32.63 -3.88 -10.92
CA ASN A 243 33.81 -3.92 -10.10
C ASN A 243 33.56 -3.23 -8.75
N PHE A 244 33.80 -3.97 -7.67
CA PHE A 244 33.77 -3.44 -6.31
C PHE A 244 35.20 -3.13 -5.83
N HIS A 245 35.41 -1.88 -5.39
CA HIS A 245 36.64 -1.44 -4.76
C HIS A 245 36.35 -0.89 -3.37
N LEU A 246 37.06 -1.38 -2.36
CA LEU A 246 36.91 -0.93 -0.95
C LEU A 246 37.11 0.57 -0.80
N GLY A 247 38.03 1.18 -1.56
CA GLY A 247 38.26 2.64 -1.58
C GLY A 247 37.03 3.47 -1.96
N ASN A 248 36.02 2.87 -2.59
CA ASN A 248 34.81 3.57 -3.00
C ASN A 248 33.73 3.62 -1.91
N ILE A 249 33.93 2.99 -0.75
CA ILE A 249 32.94 2.95 0.34
C ILE A 249 32.50 4.35 0.79
N PRO A 250 33.39 5.35 0.99
CA PRO A 250 32.97 6.70 1.37
C PRO A 250 32.04 7.35 0.35
N TYR A 251 32.29 7.13 -0.93
CA TYR A 251 31.44 7.66 -2.01
C TYR A 251 30.05 7.01 -2.01
N TYR A 252 29.94 5.71 -1.72
CA TYR A 252 28.66 5.01 -1.56
C TYR A 252 27.87 5.55 -0.36
N ALA A 253 28.54 5.84 0.76
CA ALA A 253 27.87 6.45 1.92
C ALA A 253 27.33 7.85 1.60
N VAL A 254 28.12 8.69 0.93
CA VAL A 254 27.68 10.03 0.47
C VAL A 254 26.51 9.91 -0.51
N LEU A 255 26.58 8.99 -1.48
CA LEU A 255 25.47 8.73 -2.39
C LEU A 255 24.21 8.30 -1.64
N GLY A 256 24.34 7.51 -0.56
CA GLY A 256 23.23 7.14 0.32
C GLY A 256 22.56 8.34 0.97
N VAL A 257 23.34 9.29 1.50
CA VAL A 257 22.82 10.52 2.09
C VAL A 257 22.05 11.35 1.04
N ILE A 258 22.66 11.57 -0.12
CA ILE A 258 22.03 12.33 -1.22
C ILE A 258 20.78 11.60 -1.71
N GLY A 259 20.83 10.27 -1.85
CA GLY A 259 19.69 9.42 -2.20
C GLY A 259 18.54 9.54 -1.21
N GLY A 260 18.83 9.59 0.10
CA GLY A 260 17.84 9.78 1.16
C GLY A 260 17.14 11.15 1.08
N VAL A 261 17.90 12.22 0.87
CA VAL A 261 17.35 13.57 0.67
C VAL A 261 16.49 13.63 -0.60
N LEU A 262 16.97 13.03 -1.70
CA LEU A 262 16.20 12.97 -2.96
C LEU A 262 14.93 12.13 -2.80
N SER A 263 14.96 11.06 -2.02
CA SER A 263 13.79 10.23 -1.72
C SER A 263 12.72 10.99 -0.94
N TYR A 264 13.12 11.82 0.03
CA TYR A 264 12.20 12.73 0.72
C TYR A 264 11.60 13.74 -0.25
N TYR A 265 12.43 14.39 -1.09
CA TYR A 265 11.97 15.31 -2.13
C TYR A 265 10.99 14.65 -3.09
N PHE A 266 11.30 13.42 -3.55
CA PHE A 266 10.43 12.62 -4.43
C PHE A 266 9.03 12.44 -3.82
N SER A 267 8.99 11.95 -2.59
CA SER A 267 7.73 11.66 -1.89
C SER A 267 6.92 12.92 -1.62
N LYS A 268 7.57 13.98 -1.14
CA LYS A 268 6.94 15.27 -0.83
C LYS A 268 6.41 15.98 -2.08
N SER A 269 7.22 16.04 -3.14
CA SER A 269 6.85 16.70 -4.40
C SER A 269 5.71 15.98 -5.11
N SER A 270 5.75 14.63 -5.15
CA SER A 270 4.68 13.82 -5.72
C SER A 270 3.36 14.05 -4.99
N MET A 271 3.35 14.01 -3.67
CA MET A 271 2.13 14.24 -2.89
C MET A 271 1.61 15.67 -2.96
N TRP A 272 2.51 16.65 -2.94
CA TRP A 272 2.12 18.06 -3.10
C TRP A 272 1.44 18.31 -4.45
N LEU A 273 2.01 17.77 -5.52
CA LEU A 273 1.46 17.90 -6.86
C LEU A 273 0.12 17.17 -6.99
N GLU A 274 0.00 15.97 -6.41
CA GLU A 274 -1.26 15.21 -6.36
C GLU A 274 -2.36 15.99 -5.64
N MET A 275 -2.06 16.59 -4.48
CA MET A 275 -3.02 17.42 -3.74
C MET A 275 -3.45 18.66 -4.52
N ARG A 276 -2.51 19.36 -5.18
CA ARG A 276 -2.83 20.53 -6.02
C ARG A 276 -3.75 20.15 -7.19
N MET A 277 -3.44 19.04 -7.85
CA MET A 277 -4.19 18.58 -9.02
C MET A 277 -5.56 17.97 -8.63
N SER A 278 -5.74 17.46 -7.41
CA SER A 278 -7.00 16.87 -6.93
C SER A 278 -8.16 17.87 -6.94
N GLN A 279 -7.88 19.17 -6.90
CA GLN A 279 -8.88 20.25 -6.99
C GLN A 279 -9.63 20.25 -8.33
N ILE A 280 -9.05 19.68 -9.39
CA ILE A 280 -9.70 19.56 -10.70
C ILE A 280 -10.66 18.37 -10.66
N LYS A 281 -11.98 18.63 -10.63
CA LYS A 281 -13.01 17.58 -10.50
C LYS A 281 -13.37 16.89 -11.83
N LYS A 282 -13.31 17.61 -12.97
CA LYS A 282 -13.78 17.11 -14.27
C LYS A 282 -12.74 16.19 -14.91
N GLN A 283 -13.08 14.91 -15.14
CA GLN A 283 -12.16 13.88 -15.65
C GLN A 283 -11.53 14.23 -17.00
N TYR A 284 -12.30 14.79 -17.95
CA TYR A 284 -11.74 15.18 -19.27
C TYR A 284 -10.68 16.28 -19.15
N LYS A 285 -10.83 17.23 -18.18
CA LYS A 285 -9.80 18.24 -17.91
C LYS A 285 -8.53 17.61 -17.34
N LYS A 286 -8.67 16.59 -16.48
CA LYS A 286 -7.52 15.85 -15.95
C LYS A 286 -6.73 15.17 -17.07
N VAL A 287 -7.44 14.47 -17.96
CA VAL A 287 -6.82 13.80 -19.12
C VAL A 287 -6.11 14.80 -20.03
N LEU A 288 -6.77 15.91 -20.37
CA LEU A 288 -6.19 16.90 -21.26
C LEU A 288 -4.95 17.56 -20.64
N ILE A 289 -5.04 18.04 -19.40
CA ILE A 289 -3.91 18.72 -18.73
C ILE A 289 -2.77 17.72 -18.48
N GLY A 290 -3.05 16.58 -17.85
CA GLY A 290 -2.03 15.60 -17.50
C GLY A 290 -1.40 14.96 -18.76
N GLY A 291 -2.20 14.62 -19.76
CA GLY A 291 -1.73 14.06 -21.01
C GLY A 291 -0.88 15.05 -21.82
N SER A 292 -1.29 16.32 -21.92
CA SER A 292 -0.51 17.36 -22.62
C SER A 292 0.81 17.68 -21.91
N VAL A 293 0.79 17.84 -20.56
CA VAL A 293 2.04 18.07 -19.80
C VAL A 293 2.98 16.88 -19.96
N LEU A 294 2.46 15.64 -19.85
CA LEU A 294 3.26 14.44 -20.04
C LEU A 294 3.83 14.34 -21.45
N GLY A 295 3.02 14.63 -22.48
CA GLY A 295 3.47 14.63 -23.87
C GLY A 295 4.59 15.64 -24.13
N ILE A 296 4.49 16.85 -23.61
CA ILE A 296 5.54 17.88 -23.68
C ILE A 296 6.81 17.41 -22.98
N LEU A 297 6.68 16.83 -21.77
CA LEU A 297 7.84 16.35 -21.03
C LEU A 297 8.55 15.19 -21.75
N ILE A 298 7.83 14.26 -22.35
CA ILE A 298 8.42 13.15 -23.11
C ILE A 298 9.03 13.66 -24.42
N PHE A 299 8.43 14.65 -25.06
CA PHE A 299 8.96 15.25 -26.25
C PHE A 299 10.32 15.92 -26.00
N VAL A 300 10.47 16.63 -24.87
CA VAL A 300 11.73 17.28 -24.48
C VAL A 300 12.72 16.27 -23.90
N PHE A 301 12.24 15.32 -23.13
CA PHE A 301 13.01 14.28 -22.44
C PHE A 301 12.48 12.88 -22.78
N PRO A 302 12.83 12.29 -23.93
CA PRO A 302 12.37 10.97 -24.35
C PRO A 302 12.57 9.83 -23.33
N PRO A 303 13.64 9.81 -22.50
CA PRO A 303 13.80 8.80 -21.45
C PRO A 303 12.67 8.76 -20.40
N LEU A 304 11.79 9.78 -20.35
CA LEU A 304 10.61 9.77 -19.49
C LEU A 304 9.48 8.89 -20.03
N TYR A 305 9.57 8.40 -21.27
CA TYR A 305 8.57 7.50 -21.88
C TYR A 305 8.49 6.17 -21.12
N GLY A 306 7.29 5.79 -20.70
CA GLY A 306 7.04 4.53 -20.00
C GLY A 306 7.80 4.40 -18.67
N GLU A 307 8.27 3.21 -18.40
CA GLU A 307 8.97 2.87 -17.14
C GLU A 307 10.38 3.46 -17.07
N GLY A 308 11.10 3.52 -18.20
CA GLY A 308 12.47 4.01 -18.30
C GLY A 308 13.55 2.93 -18.19
N TYR A 309 13.18 1.64 -18.15
CA TYR A 309 14.17 0.55 -18.03
C TYR A 309 15.12 0.45 -19.21
N GLU A 310 14.68 0.77 -20.42
CA GLU A 310 15.56 0.80 -21.61
C GLU A 310 16.73 1.77 -21.40
N THR A 311 16.44 2.96 -20.89
CA THR A 311 17.48 3.97 -20.58
C THR A 311 18.43 3.47 -19.49
N ILE A 312 17.91 2.83 -18.43
CA ILE A 312 18.75 2.24 -17.39
C ILE A 312 19.66 1.16 -17.97
N THR A 313 19.12 0.25 -18.79
CA THR A 313 19.91 -0.81 -19.44
C THR A 313 21.07 -0.23 -20.25
N LYS A 314 20.82 0.79 -21.07
CA LYS A 314 21.86 1.46 -21.87
C LYS A 314 22.95 2.09 -20.99
N LEU A 315 22.58 2.76 -19.90
CA LEU A 315 23.55 3.31 -18.95
C LEU A 315 24.42 2.24 -18.28
N LEU A 316 23.82 1.09 -17.93
CA LEU A 316 24.55 -0.02 -17.31
C LEU A 316 25.54 -0.67 -18.26
N HIS A 317 25.29 -0.62 -19.56
CA HIS A 317 26.20 -1.10 -20.62
C HIS A 317 27.18 -0.01 -21.12
N ASN A 318 27.30 1.11 -20.42
CA ASN A 318 28.16 2.25 -20.75
C ASN A 318 27.78 2.98 -22.06
N GLU A 319 26.54 2.88 -22.50
CA GLU A 319 26.00 3.59 -23.66
C GLU A 319 25.36 4.93 -23.23
N SER A 320 26.11 5.76 -22.50
CA SER A 320 25.59 7.01 -21.92
C SER A 320 25.06 8.00 -22.96
N ASP A 321 25.61 7.99 -24.15
CA ASP A 321 25.17 8.87 -25.26
C ASP A 321 23.73 8.57 -25.72
N SER A 322 23.28 7.34 -25.50
CA SER A 322 21.94 6.89 -25.92
C SER A 322 20.80 7.58 -25.19
N ILE A 323 21.06 8.21 -24.01
CA ILE A 323 20.04 8.98 -23.27
C ILE A 323 19.51 10.18 -24.07
N PHE A 324 20.29 10.66 -25.06
CA PHE A 324 19.92 11.79 -25.95
C PHE A 324 19.18 11.37 -27.21
N ASN A 325 18.96 10.05 -27.43
CA ASN A 325 18.27 9.57 -28.63
C ASN A 325 16.84 10.15 -28.70
N HIS A 326 16.44 10.56 -29.91
CA HIS A 326 15.16 11.23 -30.19
C HIS A 326 14.95 12.58 -29.47
N SER A 327 15.95 13.09 -28.74
CA SER A 327 15.90 14.35 -27.99
C SER A 327 16.26 15.54 -28.83
N LEU A 328 15.76 16.74 -28.47
CA LEU A 328 16.18 18.04 -28.97
C LEU A 328 17.67 18.33 -28.69
N PHE A 329 18.26 17.64 -27.72
CA PHE A 329 19.64 17.80 -27.26
C PHE A 329 20.64 16.86 -27.94
N TYR A 330 20.22 16.05 -28.92
CA TYR A 330 21.06 15.04 -29.56
C TYR A 330 22.38 15.62 -30.14
N ASN A 331 22.35 16.82 -30.69
CA ASN A 331 23.51 17.44 -31.37
C ASN A 331 24.50 18.15 -30.41
N ILE A 332 24.15 18.30 -29.11
CA ILE A 332 24.97 19.03 -28.13
C ILE A 332 25.39 18.14 -26.92
N LYS A 333 25.39 16.83 -27.12
CA LYS A 333 25.68 15.81 -26.10
C LYS A 333 27.15 15.74 -25.65
N GLU A 334 28.10 16.40 -26.33
CA GLU A 334 29.53 16.29 -26.05
C GLU A 334 29.99 17.13 -24.83
N HIS A 335 29.18 18.08 -24.37
CA HIS A 335 29.56 18.97 -23.29
C HIS A 335 29.08 18.45 -21.93
N PHE A 336 29.98 18.30 -20.95
CA PHE A 336 29.64 17.88 -19.57
C PHE A 336 28.48 18.69 -18.98
N PHE A 337 28.48 20.01 -19.17
CA PHE A 337 27.41 20.87 -18.62
C PHE A 337 26.04 20.52 -19.23
N THR A 338 25.99 20.20 -20.52
CA THR A 338 24.74 19.77 -21.19
C THR A 338 24.25 18.45 -20.62
N ILE A 339 25.16 17.46 -20.45
CA ILE A 339 24.84 16.18 -19.86
C ILE A 339 24.31 16.39 -18.43
N ALA A 340 25.00 17.18 -17.61
CA ALA A 340 24.63 17.48 -16.24
C ALA A 340 23.22 18.11 -16.15
N LEU A 341 22.95 19.14 -16.94
CA LEU A 341 21.66 19.83 -16.95
C LEU A 341 20.53 18.91 -17.42
N TYR A 342 20.78 18.07 -18.42
CA TYR A 342 19.82 17.11 -18.95
C TYR A 342 19.46 16.04 -17.91
N VAL A 343 20.45 15.47 -17.23
CA VAL A 343 20.23 14.46 -16.19
C VAL A 343 19.51 15.06 -14.97
N VAL A 344 19.86 16.29 -14.56
CA VAL A 344 19.10 17.00 -13.51
C VAL A 344 17.64 17.23 -13.95
N GLY A 345 17.41 17.57 -15.21
CA GLY A 345 16.07 17.63 -15.79
C GLY A 345 15.32 16.30 -15.66
N LEU A 346 15.96 15.17 -16.00
CA LEU A 346 15.36 13.84 -15.86
C LEU A 346 15.02 13.51 -14.40
N LEU A 347 15.88 13.85 -13.42
CA LEU A 347 15.64 13.65 -12.00
C LEU A 347 14.37 14.38 -11.50
N VAL A 348 14.19 15.63 -11.92
CA VAL A 348 13.05 16.46 -11.51
C VAL A 348 11.79 16.07 -12.26
N PHE A 349 11.87 15.97 -13.59
CA PHE A 349 10.68 15.80 -14.43
C PHE A 349 10.13 14.37 -14.44
N LYS A 350 10.91 13.34 -14.05
CA LYS A 350 10.35 11.98 -13.85
C LYS A 350 9.27 11.96 -12.77
N ILE A 351 9.47 12.72 -11.69
CA ILE A 351 8.50 12.84 -10.60
C ILE A 351 7.21 13.52 -11.09
N VAL A 352 7.36 14.59 -11.87
CA VAL A 352 6.23 15.32 -12.46
C VAL A 352 5.49 14.44 -13.46
N ALA A 353 6.20 13.79 -14.38
CA ALA A 353 5.64 12.92 -15.41
C ALA A 353 4.84 11.75 -14.79
N MET A 354 5.39 11.09 -13.76
CA MET A 354 4.71 10.04 -12.99
C MET A 354 3.41 10.56 -12.36
N THR A 355 3.50 11.70 -11.67
CA THR A 355 2.34 12.24 -10.95
C THR A 355 1.26 12.69 -11.92
N MET A 356 1.63 13.29 -13.06
CA MET A 356 0.69 13.71 -14.10
C MET A 356 0.01 12.51 -14.77
N THR A 357 0.72 11.41 -14.98
CA THR A 357 0.14 10.16 -15.51
C THR A 357 -0.98 9.65 -14.58
N ASN A 358 -0.69 9.52 -13.28
CA ASN A 358 -1.67 9.04 -12.29
C ASN A 358 -2.84 10.02 -12.10
N PHE A 359 -2.55 11.33 -12.05
CA PHE A 359 -3.57 12.38 -11.96
C PHE A 359 -4.54 12.36 -13.14
N ALA A 360 -4.06 12.16 -14.34
CA ALA A 360 -4.88 12.10 -15.55
C ALA A 360 -5.82 10.87 -15.58
N GLY A 361 -5.55 9.88 -14.76
CA GLY A 361 -6.30 8.62 -14.67
C GLY A 361 -5.60 7.43 -15.33
N GLY A 362 -4.31 7.56 -15.61
CA GLY A 362 -3.45 6.43 -15.95
C GLY A 362 -3.29 5.48 -14.74
N VAL A 363 -2.93 4.24 -15.02
CA VAL A 363 -2.78 3.18 -14.02
C VAL A 363 -1.33 2.70 -13.99
N GLY A 364 -0.62 2.99 -12.88
CA GLY A 364 0.75 2.55 -12.67
C GLY A 364 1.27 2.90 -11.28
N GLY A 365 2.50 2.41 -11.00
CA GLY A 365 3.18 2.52 -9.72
C GLY A 365 4.29 3.56 -9.69
N THR A 366 4.82 3.78 -8.49
CA THR A 366 5.95 4.68 -8.20
C THR A 366 7.29 3.95 -8.15
N PHE A 367 7.28 2.62 -8.27
CA PHE A 367 8.44 1.74 -8.09
C PHE A 367 9.50 1.97 -9.21
N ALA A 368 9.17 1.70 -10.49
CA ALA A 368 10.07 1.97 -11.61
C ALA A 368 10.52 3.43 -11.70
N PRO A 369 9.66 4.45 -11.49
CA PRO A 369 10.12 5.83 -11.41
C PRO A 369 11.16 6.08 -10.32
N SER A 370 11.06 5.45 -9.14
CA SER A 370 12.07 5.59 -8.09
C SER A 370 13.40 4.92 -8.47
N LEU A 371 13.37 3.75 -9.11
CA LEU A 371 14.56 3.10 -9.66
C LEU A 371 15.23 3.96 -10.74
N PHE A 372 14.44 4.54 -11.65
CA PHE A 372 14.93 5.41 -12.69
C PHE A 372 15.62 6.67 -12.13
N VAL A 373 14.98 7.35 -11.17
CA VAL A 373 15.56 8.52 -10.51
C VAL A 373 16.83 8.13 -9.76
N GLY A 374 16.85 6.96 -9.12
CA GLY A 374 18.05 6.44 -8.47
C GLY A 374 19.19 6.13 -9.44
N ALA A 375 18.88 5.53 -10.59
CA ALA A 375 19.86 5.26 -11.65
C ALA A 375 20.49 6.55 -12.17
N MET A 376 19.65 7.55 -12.47
CA MET A 376 20.12 8.86 -12.92
C MET A 376 20.96 9.58 -11.86
N LEU A 377 20.57 9.47 -10.57
CA LEU A 377 21.34 10.04 -9.47
C LEU A 377 22.71 9.40 -9.35
N GLY A 378 22.78 8.07 -9.34
CA GLY A 378 24.05 7.32 -9.22
C GLY A 378 24.99 7.61 -10.40
N PHE A 379 24.45 7.60 -11.61
CA PHE A 379 25.18 8.00 -12.83
C PHE A 379 25.73 9.42 -12.74
N PHE A 380 24.87 10.38 -12.39
CA PHE A 380 25.25 11.79 -12.28
C PHE A 380 26.29 12.03 -11.18
N PHE A 381 26.14 11.38 -10.04
CA PHE A 381 27.09 11.46 -8.93
C PHE A 381 28.48 11.00 -9.38
N ALA A 382 28.60 9.80 -9.95
CA ALA A 382 29.89 9.27 -10.38
C ALA A 382 30.51 10.11 -11.50
N LEU A 383 29.71 10.56 -12.49
CA LEU A 383 30.16 11.44 -13.54
C LEU A 383 30.73 12.76 -13.00
N THR A 384 30.02 13.39 -12.06
CA THR A 384 30.42 14.66 -11.45
C THR A 384 31.67 14.52 -10.60
N VAL A 385 31.77 13.47 -9.78
CA VAL A 385 32.94 13.21 -8.94
C VAL A 385 34.18 12.92 -9.81
N ASN A 386 34.03 12.12 -10.87
CA ASN A 386 35.11 11.85 -11.81
C ASN A 386 35.63 13.14 -12.48
N GLN A 387 34.71 14.03 -12.89
CA GLN A 387 35.05 15.29 -13.54
C GLN A 387 35.73 16.30 -12.59
N LEU A 388 35.25 16.39 -11.33
CA LEU A 388 35.75 17.39 -10.37
C LEU A 388 37.03 16.96 -9.67
N PHE A 389 37.17 15.68 -9.36
CA PHE A 389 38.28 15.15 -8.54
C PHE A 389 39.27 14.27 -9.33
N GLY A 390 39.04 14.09 -10.63
CA GLY A 390 39.89 13.23 -11.46
C GLY A 390 39.90 11.76 -11.04
N THR A 391 38.83 11.30 -10.40
CA THR A 391 38.64 9.91 -9.98
C THR A 391 38.15 9.04 -11.14
N ASN A 392 38.25 7.72 -11.01
CA ASN A 392 37.73 6.76 -12.00
C ASN A 392 36.64 5.88 -11.38
N LEU A 393 35.58 6.49 -10.82
CA LEU A 393 34.45 5.76 -10.28
C LEU A 393 33.68 5.06 -11.43
N PRO A 394 33.36 3.75 -11.29
CA PRO A 394 32.66 3.01 -12.34
C PRO A 394 31.19 3.45 -12.41
N LEU A 395 30.80 4.11 -13.53
CA LEU A 395 29.46 4.69 -13.73
C LEU A 395 28.35 3.66 -13.56
N SER A 396 28.51 2.44 -14.10
CA SER A 396 27.51 1.37 -14.00
C SER A 396 27.28 0.92 -12.53
N SER A 397 28.36 0.78 -11.73
CA SER A 397 28.24 0.39 -10.32
C SER A 397 27.50 1.45 -9.51
N PHE A 398 27.83 2.73 -9.71
CA PHE A 398 27.14 3.84 -9.02
C PHE A 398 25.69 4.00 -9.49
N THR A 399 25.38 3.75 -10.77
CA THR A 399 24.02 3.70 -11.30
C THR A 399 23.19 2.65 -10.55
N LEU A 400 23.71 1.42 -10.40
CA LEU A 400 23.03 0.34 -9.66
C LEU A 400 22.82 0.69 -8.18
N VAL A 401 23.86 1.17 -7.53
CA VAL A 401 23.79 1.52 -6.11
C VAL A 401 22.83 2.70 -5.87
N GLY A 402 22.80 3.67 -6.79
CA GLY A 402 21.83 4.77 -6.77
C GLY A 402 20.37 4.29 -6.88
N MET A 403 20.12 3.26 -7.73
CA MET A 403 18.78 2.63 -7.82
C MET A 403 18.29 2.13 -6.46
N ALA A 404 19.15 1.37 -5.76
CA ALA A 404 18.83 0.84 -4.43
C ALA A 404 18.63 1.96 -3.39
N ALA A 405 19.47 3.01 -3.44
CA ALA A 405 19.38 4.15 -2.54
C ALA A 405 18.01 4.84 -2.61
N VAL A 406 17.60 5.29 -3.81
CA VAL A 406 16.36 6.07 -3.95
C VAL A 406 15.13 5.19 -3.75
N MET A 407 15.13 3.97 -4.29
CA MET A 407 14.02 3.05 -4.07
C MET A 407 13.85 2.72 -2.58
N GLY A 408 14.93 2.35 -1.88
CA GLY A 408 14.91 2.04 -0.45
C GLY A 408 14.39 3.20 0.40
N GLY A 409 14.78 4.43 0.06
CA GLY A 409 14.32 5.65 0.73
C GLY A 409 12.87 6.04 0.45
N VAL A 410 12.38 5.91 -0.79
CA VAL A 410 11.00 6.25 -1.19
C VAL A 410 10.01 5.23 -0.66
N MET A 411 10.33 3.93 -0.82
CA MET A 411 9.44 2.83 -0.42
C MET A 411 9.52 2.49 1.06
N LYS A 412 10.56 2.97 1.76
CA LYS A 412 10.92 2.54 3.13
C LYS A 412 11.22 1.04 3.20
N ALA A 413 11.87 0.53 2.16
CA ALA A 413 12.12 -0.89 1.94
C ALA A 413 13.58 -1.14 1.51
N PRO A 414 14.58 -0.96 2.41
CA PRO A 414 15.99 -1.12 2.09
C PRO A 414 16.35 -2.57 1.74
N ILE A 415 15.75 -3.57 2.40
CA ILE A 415 16.02 -4.99 2.12
C ILE A 415 15.51 -5.35 0.72
N THR A 416 14.28 -4.97 0.40
CA THR A 416 13.69 -5.19 -0.93
C THR A 416 14.53 -4.55 -2.02
N SER A 417 14.98 -3.30 -1.81
CA SER A 417 15.75 -2.55 -2.82
C SER A 417 17.11 -3.17 -3.10
N MET A 418 17.85 -3.61 -2.06
CA MET A 418 19.16 -4.22 -2.25
C MET A 418 19.08 -5.59 -2.94
N PHE A 419 18.14 -6.45 -2.52
CA PHE A 419 17.95 -7.75 -3.15
C PHE A 419 17.46 -7.62 -4.59
N LEU A 420 16.52 -6.69 -4.83
CA LEU A 420 16.02 -6.46 -6.17
C LEU A 420 17.15 -6.07 -7.14
N VAL A 421 17.95 -5.07 -6.79
CA VAL A 421 19.02 -4.60 -7.67
C VAL A 421 20.08 -5.69 -7.86
N ALA A 422 20.40 -6.48 -6.82
CA ALA A 422 21.32 -7.62 -6.94
C ALA A 422 20.77 -8.69 -7.91
N GLU A 423 19.51 -9.09 -7.77
CA GLU A 423 18.89 -10.10 -8.64
C GLU A 423 18.67 -9.59 -10.08
N LEU A 424 18.39 -8.28 -10.28
CA LEU A 424 18.22 -7.67 -11.61
C LEU A 424 19.49 -7.76 -12.47
N THR A 425 20.67 -7.84 -11.86
CA THR A 425 21.98 -7.88 -12.52
C THR A 425 22.60 -9.26 -12.57
N GLY A 426 21.95 -10.24 -11.95
CA GLY A 426 22.43 -11.62 -11.86
C GLY A 426 23.68 -11.79 -10.98
N GLY A 427 24.03 -10.80 -10.12
CA GLY A 427 25.23 -10.86 -9.30
C GLY A 427 25.11 -10.16 -7.95
N PHE A 428 25.78 -10.71 -6.94
CA PHE A 428 25.86 -10.17 -5.57
C PHE A 428 27.17 -9.42 -5.29
N GLN A 429 27.96 -9.10 -6.31
CA GLN A 429 29.29 -8.46 -6.16
C GLN A 429 29.19 -7.07 -5.49
N LEU A 430 28.12 -6.31 -5.77
CA LEU A 430 27.87 -5.02 -5.14
C LEU A 430 26.98 -5.10 -3.89
N PHE A 431 26.79 -6.29 -3.30
CA PHE A 431 25.85 -6.45 -2.20
C PHE A 431 26.17 -5.56 -1.00
N LEU A 432 27.46 -5.45 -0.62
CA LEU A 432 27.89 -4.56 0.46
C LEU A 432 27.61 -3.07 0.17
N PRO A 433 27.98 -2.51 -1.00
CA PRO A 433 27.56 -1.17 -1.40
C PRO A 433 26.05 -0.96 -1.40
N LEU A 434 25.29 -1.91 -1.93
CA LEU A 434 23.83 -1.86 -1.97
C LEU A 434 23.22 -1.80 -0.56
N MET A 435 23.71 -2.64 0.37
CA MET A 435 23.31 -2.63 1.77
C MET A 435 23.60 -1.27 2.43
N LEU A 436 24.84 -0.81 2.34
CA LEU A 436 25.28 0.45 2.95
C LEU A 436 24.42 1.62 2.45
N THR A 437 24.34 1.76 1.13
CA THR A 437 23.71 2.92 0.51
C THR A 437 22.20 2.93 0.71
N SER A 438 21.52 1.76 0.60
CA SER A 438 20.09 1.66 0.85
C SER A 438 19.73 1.91 2.33
N ALA A 439 20.54 1.38 3.27
CA ALA A 439 20.34 1.60 4.70
C ALA A 439 20.55 3.07 5.09
N VAL A 440 21.62 3.71 4.59
CA VAL A 440 21.87 5.14 4.82
C VAL A 440 20.75 5.99 4.23
N SER A 441 20.35 5.70 2.99
CA SER A 441 19.25 6.43 2.32
C SER A 441 17.93 6.27 3.07
N PHE A 442 17.62 5.05 3.52
CA PHE A 442 16.45 4.79 4.37
C PHE A 442 16.51 5.62 5.65
N ALA A 443 17.61 5.57 6.41
CA ALA A 443 17.76 6.29 7.67
C ALA A 443 17.58 7.81 7.49
N VAL A 444 18.22 8.39 6.48
CA VAL A 444 18.09 9.81 6.16
C VAL A 444 16.66 10.17 5.76
N SER A 445 16.05 9.40 4.86
CA SER A 445 14.69 9.67 4.41
C SER A 445 13.65 9.43 5.51
N TYR A 446 13.88 8.47 6.42
CA TYR A 446 13.01 8.16 7.55
C TYR A 446 13.01 9.30 8.59
N TYR A 447 14.16 9.94 8.81
CA TYR A 447 14.26 11.09 9.71
C TYR A 447 13.33 12.25 9.28
N PHE A 448 13.21 12.51 7.97
CA PHE A 448 12.34 13.58 7.46
C PHE A 448 10.88 13.13 7.27
N GLU A 449 10.65 11.88 6.94
CA GLU A 449 9.33 11.33 6.64
C GLU A 449 9.29 9.84 7.00
N PRO A 450 8.63 9.45 8.11
CA PRO A 450 8.60 8.07 8.56
C PRO A 450 7.71 7.18 7.67
N PHE A 451 6.70 7.75 7.01
CA PHE A 451 5.79 6.99 6.18
C PHE A 451 6.31 6.78 4.76
N SER A 452 6.09 5.58 4.20
CA SER A 452 6.31 5.34 2.77
C SER A 452 5.28 6.09 1.93
N ILE A 453 5.56 6.25 0.63
CA ILE A 453 4.60 6.86 -0.30
C ILE A 453 3.26 6.10 -0.36
N TYR A 454 3.25 4.81 -0.03
CA TYR A 454 2.04 3.97 0.00
C TYR A 454 1.25 4.13 1.30
N THR A 455 1.93 4.13 2.44
CA THR A 455 1.29 4.16 3.76
C THR A 455 0.85 5.57 4.17
N LYS A 456 1.53 6.61 3.66
CA LYS A 456 1.18 8.00 3.96
C LYS A 456 -0.26 8.38 3.57
N ARG A 457 -0.76 7.83 2.45
CA ARG A 457 -2.15 8.07 2.03
C ARG A 457 -3.17 7.47 2.99
N LEU A 458 -2.87 6.31 3.58
CA LEU A 458 -3.70 5.66 4.59
C LEU A 458 -3.58 6.37 5.94
N ALA A 459 -2.35 6.78 6.31
CA ALA A 459 -2.11 7.54 7.52
C ALA A 459 -2.92 8.87 7.55
N LEU A 460 -2.97 9.60 6.43
CA LEU A 460 -3.75 10.83 6.29
C LEU A 460 -5.28 10.60 6.41
N ARG A 461 -5.76 9.37 6.19
CA ARG A 461 -7.18 8.99 6.36
C ARG A 461 -7.46 8.33 7.70
N GLY A 462 -6.45 8.13 8.55
CA GLY A 462 -6.59 7.36 9.80
C GLY A 462 -6.87 5.87 9.58
N GLU A 463 -6.54 5.32 8.41
CA GLU A 463 -6.82 3.94 8.00
C GLU A 463 -5.56 3.06 8.00
N LEU A 464 -4.44 3.55 8.53
CA LEU A 464 -3.16 2.83 8.56
C LEU A 464 -3.14 1.86 9.73
N LEU A 465 -3.00 0.56 9.46
CA LEU A 465 -2.62 -0.43 10.46
C LEU A 465 -1.11 -0.35 10.69
N THR A 466 -0.70 -0.19 11.95
CA THR A 466 0.71 -0.20 12.37
C THR A 466 1.13 -1.61 12.78
N HIS A 467 2.44 -1.86 12.94
CA HIS A 467 2.95 -3.11 13.52
C HIS A 467 2.58 -3.30 15.01
N ASN A 468 1.99 -2.28 15.63
CA ASN A 468 1.57 -2.33 17.01
C ASN A 468 0.21 -3.04 17.11
N LYS A 469 0.22 -4.32 17.56
CA LYS A 469 -1.00 -5.13 17.70
C LYS A 469 -2.03 -4.47 18.59
N ASP A 470 -1.57 -3.73 19.59
CA ASP A 470 -2.42 -3.03 20.55
C ASP A 470 -3.20 -1.90 19.89
N GLU A 471 -2.53 -1.07 19.07
CA GLU A 471 -3.17 0.00 18.31
C GLU A 471 -4.16 -0.55 17.27
N ASN A 472 -3.80 -1.65 16.60
CA ASN A 472 -4.67 -2.28 15.62
C ASN A 472 -5.94 -2.86 16.28
N THR A 473 -5.79 -3.52 17.43
CA THR A 473 -6.91 -4.08 18.18
C THR A 473 -7.90 -2.98 18.60
N MET A 474 -7.39 -1.84 19.10
CA MET A 474 -8.21 -0.70 19.48
C MET A 474 -9.01 -0.09 18.32
N GLN A 475 -8.45 -0.09 17.09
CA GLN A 475 -9.15 0.43 15.89
C GLN A 475 -10.37 -0.41 15.47
N PHE A 476 -10.40 -1.69 15.83
CA PHE A 476 -11.53 -2.57 15.52
C PHE A 476 -12.61 -2.60 16.60
N MET A 477 -12.37 -1.97 17.75
CA MET A 477 -13.35 -1.86 18.83
C MET A 477 -14.25 -0.64 18.58
N ARG A 478 -15.54 -0.79 18.84
CA ARG A 478 -16.53 0.28 18.75
C ARG A 478 -17.05 0.62 20.13
N ILE A 479 -17.21 1.90 20.41
CA ILE A 479 -17.75 2.40 21.68
C ILE A 479 -19.15 1.82 21.91
N GLU A 480 -19.98 1.78 20.86
CA GLU A 480 -21.36 1.31 20.90
C GLU A 480 -21.49 -0.14 21.41
N ASP A 481 -20.50 -1.01 21.09
CA ASP A 481 -20.49 -2.42 21.48
C ASP A 481 -20.02 -2.62 22.94
N LEU A 482 -19.50 -1.56 23.56
CA LEU A 482 -18.96 -1.57 24.91
C LEU A 482 -19.89 -0.95 25.96
N ILE A 483 -20.91 -0.20 25.53
CA ILE A 483 -21.84 0.45 26.42
C ILE A 483 -22.58 -0.61 27.24
N GLU A 484 -22.55 -0.45 28.55
CA GLU A 484 -23.34 -1.22 29.50
C GLU A 484 -24.57 -0.39 29.86
N ASP A 485 -25.76 -0.92 29.59
CA ASP A 485 -27.07 -0.28 29.78
C ASP A 485 -27.79 -0.73 31.06
N ASP A 486 -27.16 -1.62 31.82
CA ASP A 486 -27.67 -2.14 33.12
C ASP A 486 -27.40 -1.19 34.30
N PHE A 487 -26.90 0.01 34.05
CA PHE A 487 -26.75 1.06 35.04
C PHE A 487 -28.05 1.87 35.18
N VAL A 488 -28.59 1.92 36.38
CA VAL A 488 -29.79 2.72 36.67
C VAL A 488 -29.43 4.20 36.76
N SER A 489 -30.22 5.06 36.13
CA SER A 489 -30.13 6.52 36.28
C SER A 489 -31.23 7.04 37.21
N VAL A 490 -30.93 8.13 37.90
CA VAL A 490 -31.85 8.83 38.80
C VAL A 490 -32.07 10.26 38.33
N ASP A 491 -33.26 10.80 38.59
CA ASP A 491 -33.59 12.18 38.19
C ASP A 491 -32.89 13.20 39.09
N TYR A 492 -32.37 14.27 38.48
CA TYR A 492 -31.67 15.37 39.17
C TYR A 492 -32.51 16.02 40.28
N SER A 493 -33.84 16.08 40.09
CA SER A 493 -34.81 16.67 41.06
C SER A 493 -35.18 15.72 42.20
N GLY A 494 -34.64 14.47 42.17
CA GLY A 494 -34.95 13.44 43.15
C GLY A 494 -34.33 13.66 44.54
N THR A 495 -34.69 12.80 45.47
CA THR A 495 -34.24 12.79 46.86
C THR A 495 -33.38 11.57 47.18
N LEU A 496 -32.84 11.50 48.40
CA LEU A 496 -32.10 10.32 48.87
C LEU A 496 -32.93 9.04 48.80
N HIS A 497 -34.28 9.14 48.87
CA HIS A 497 -35.18 7.97 48.74
C HIS A 497 -35.07 7.34 47.34
N ASP A 498 -35.11 8.17 46.28
CA ASP A 498 -35.04 7.67 44.89
C ASP A 498 -33.76 6.91 44.59
N ILE A 499 -32.63 7.34 45.16
CA ILE A 499 -31.37 6.61 44.95
C ILE A 499 -31.29 5.33 45.79
N ILE A 500 -31.95 5.29 46.95
CA ILE A 500 -32.04 4.06 47.75
C ILE A 500 -32.84 3.00 46.98
N ASP A 501 -33.97 3.37 46.37
CA ASP A 501 -34.75 2.49 45.49
C ASP A 501 -33.92 2.00 44.29
N ALA A 502 -33.10 2.89 43.72
CA ALA A 502 -32.17 2.54 42.66
C ALA A 502 -31.10 1.53 43.13
N VAL A 503 -30.59 1.67 44.37
CA VAL A 503 -29.64 0.73 44.98
C VAL A 503 -30.27 -0.64 45.22
N GLU A 504 -31.57 -0.68 45.66
CA GLU A 504 -32.28 -1.96 45.86
C GLU A 504 -32.52 -2.69 44.53
N SER A 505 -32.77 -1.97 43.46
CA SER A 505 -33.10 -2.53 42.15
C SER A 505 -31.88 -2.88 41.27
N SER A 506 -30.69 -2.36 41.59
CA SER A 506 -29.50 -2.50 40.77
C SER A 506 -28.35 -3.19 41.47
N PRO A 507 -27.64 -4.13 40.85
CA PRO A 507 -26.41 -4.71 41.38
C PRO A 507 -25.20 -3.76 41.29
N ARG A 508 -25.38 -2.57 40.73
CA ARG A 508 -24.30 -1.62 40.50
C ARG A 508 -24.17 -0.62 41.65
N ASN A 509 -22.95 -0.16 41.89
CA ASN A 509 -22.61 0.79 42.96
C ASN A 509 -22.41 2.23 42.47
N LEU A 510 -22.80 2.52 41.23
CA LEU A 510 -22.64 3.81 40.58
C LEU A 510 -23.91 4.14 39.80
N PHE A 511 -24.41 5.36 39.94
CA PHE A 511 -25.67 5.82 39.40
C PHE A 511 -25.45 7.13 38.64
N ALA A 512 -26.01 7.25 37.44
CA ALA A 512 -26.01 8.48 36.69
C ALA A 512 -27.15 9.40 37.17
N VAL A 513 -26.84 10.67 37.41
CA VAL A 513 -27.86 11.68 37.70
C VAL A 513 -28.16 12.40 36.39
N VAL A 514 -29.42 12.36 35.96
CA VAL A 514 -29.85 12.90 34.67
C VAL A 514 -30.95 13.95 34.85
N MET A 515 -30.96 14.96 34.00
CA MET A 515 -32.03 15.94 33.90
C MET A 515 -32.43 16.06 32.41
N GLU A 516 -33.71 15.78 32.12
CA GLU A 516 -34.21 15.73 30.72
C GLU A 516 -33.33 14.83 29.79
N GLY A 517 -32.75 13.76 30.35
CA GLY A 517 -31.86 12.84 29.66
C GLY A 517 -30.40 13.30 29.53
N GLN A 518 -30.06 14.50 29.96
CA GLN A 518 -28.66 14.98 29.97
C GLN A 518 -27.95 14.57 31.26
N LEU A 519 -26.68 14.19 31.15
CA LEU A 519 -25.84 13.83 32.27
C LEU A 519 -25.49 15.08 33.10
N MET A 520 -25.92 15.09 34.36
CA MET A 520 -25.61 16.16 35.30
C MET A 520 -24.47 15.81 36.24
N GLY A 521 -24.35 14.53 36.62
CA GLY A 521 -23.32 14.05 37.50
C GLY A 521 -23.47 12.56 37.79
N VAL A 522 -22.75 12.07 38.78
CA VAL A 522 -22.79 10.68 39.23
C VAL A 522 -22.85 10.63 40.75
N ILE A 523 -23.48 9.57 41.26
CA ILE A 523 -23.53 9.26 42.69
C ILE A 523 -22.99 7.84 42.87
N THR A 524 -22.09 7.62 43.82
CA THR A 524 -21.63 6.30 44.22
C THR A 524 -22.31 5.85 45.48
N LEU A 525 -22.35 4.52 45.72
CA LEU A 525 -22.85 3.98 46.97
C LEU A 525 -22.11 4.53 48.20
N ASP A 526 -20.83 4.88 48.05
CA ASP A 526 -20.02 5.45 49.11
C ASP A 526 -20.49 6.86 49.50
N ASP A 527 -20.96 7.67 48.57
CA ASP A 527 -21.45 9.03 48.81
C ASP A 527 -22.68 9.04 49.71
N ILE A 528 -23.55 8.04 49.59
CA ILE A 528 -24.81 7.96 50.35
C ILE A 528 -24.71 7.07 51.57
N ARG A 529 -23.62 6.30 51.75
CA ARG A 529 -23.47 5.27 52.79
C ARG A 529 -23.72 5.77 54.20
N ALA A 530 -23.33 6.99 54.54
CA ALA A 530 -23.49 7.56 55.88
C ALA A 530 -24.97 7.85 56.24
N ASP A 531 -25.81 8.10 55.23
CA ASP A 531 -27.16 8.59 55.41
C ASP A 531 -28.26 7.63 54.92
N MET A 532 -27.91 6.62 54.07
CA MET A 532 -28.87 5.68 53.51
C MET A 532 -29.65 4.86 54.53
N PHE A 533 -29.11 4.67 55.75
CA PHE A 533 -29.76 3.96 56.87
C PHE A 533 -30.53 4.89 57.80
N LYS A 534 -30.72 6.17 57.47
CA LYS A 534 -31.42 7.15 58.31
C LYS A 534 -32.73 7.60 57.63
N PRO A 535 -33.89 6.90 57.91
CA PRO A 535 -35.13 7.19 57.19
C PRO A 535 -35.59 8.65 57.30
N SER A 536 -35.24 9.35 58.38
CA SER A 536 -35.56 10.77 58.57
C SER A 536 -34.96 11.74 57.55
N LYS A 537 -33.97 11.25 56.78
CA LYS A 537 -33.25 12.02 55.74
C LYS A 537 -33.73 11.71 54.32
N TRP A 538 -34.43 10.58 54.13
CA TRP A 538 -34.72 10.06 52.78
C TRP A 538 -35.49 11.06 51.91
N ASP A 539 -36.57 11.65 52.38
CA ASP A 539 -37.40 12.57 51.62
C ASP A 539 -36.95 14.06 51.76
N ARG A 540 -35.94 14.32 52.60
CA ARG A 540 -35.49 15.68 52.91
C ARG A 540 -34.21 16.10 52.21
N MET A 541 -33.33 15.14 51.89
CA MET A 541 -32.04 15.42 51.31
C MET A 541 -32.10 15.31 49.79
N PRO A 542 -31.83 16.39 49.06
CA PRO A 542 -31.81 16.36 47.59
C PRO A 542 -30.59 15.55 47.09
N LEU A 543 -30.72 14.92 45.93
CA LEU A 543 -29.61 14.15 45.29
C LEU A 543 -28.40 15.01 44.98
N THR A 544 -28.59 16.33 44.78
CA THR A 544 -27.50 17.28 44.51
C THR A 544 -26.48 17.37 45.63
N ASP A 545 -26.82 17.02 46.87
CA ASP A 545 -25.92 17.06 48.01
C ASP A 545 -24.92 15.89 47.99
N TYR A 546 -25.25 14.83 47.26
CA TYR A 546 -24.45 13.59 47.14
C TYR A 546 -23.79 13.47 45.76
N MET A 547 -24.23 14.30 44.78
CA MET A 547 -23.77 14.22 43.41
C MET A 547 -22.36 14.80 43.26
N SER A 548 -21.53 14.08 42.52
CA SER A 548 -20.20 14.53 42.09
C SER A 548 -20.09 14.57 40.57
N GLN A 549 -19.15 15.38 40.05
CA GLN A 549 -18.84 15.34 38.63
C GLN A 549 -18.02 14.08 38.32
N PRO A 550 -18.33 13.35 37.23
CA PRO A 550 -17.47 12.24 36.81
C PRO A 550 -16.07 12.75 36.46
N PRO A 551 -15.01 11.96 36.72
CA PRO A 551 -13.63 12.40 36.46
C PRO A 551 -13.36 12.68 34.97
N ASP A 552 -14.09 12.02 34.07
CA ASP A 552 -14.19 12.31 32.63
C ASP A 552 -15.45 11.64 32.06
N LYS A 553 -15.77 11.94 30.81
CA LYS A 553 -16.87 11.32 30.06
C LYS A 553 -16.41 10.90 28.67
N ILE A 554 -17.01 9.84 28.12
CA ILE A 554 -16.76 9.32 26.79
C ILE A 554 -17.84 9.87 25.85
N ILE A 555 -17.42 10.43 24.73
CA ILE A 555 -18.36 10.93 23.70
C ILE A 555 -18.49 9.83 22.63
N ILE A 556 -19.71 9.49 22.26
CA ILE A 556 -19.94 8.49 21.21
C ILE A 556 -19.26 8.92 19.90
N GLY A 557 -18.51 7.98 19.28
CA GLY A 557 -17.71 8.25 18.07
C GLY A 557 -16.30 8.78 18.33
N GLU A 558 -15.84 8.90 19.59
CA GLU A 558 -14.43 9.15 19.89
C GLU A 558 -13.55 7.97 19.45
N ASP A 559 -12.27 8.24 19.19
CA ASP A 559 -11.29 7.18 18.92
C ASP A 559 -11.06 6.33 20.20
N MET A 560 -11.02 5.00 20.05
CA MET A 560 -10.84 4.11 21.19
C MET A 560 -9.54 4.36 21.97
N ARG A 561 -8.50 4.89 21.31
CA ARG A 561 -7.25 5.30 21.98
C ARG A 561 -7.48 6.40 22.99
N ILE A 562 -8.34 7.37 22.67
CA ILE A 562 -8.72 8.46 23.58
C ILE A 562 -9.49 7.88 24.78
N VAL A 563 -10.38 6.92 24.52
CA VAL A 563 -11.13 6.24 25.59
C VAL A 563 -10.19 5.53 26.57
N VAL A 564 -9.22 4.77 26.05
CA VAL A 564 -8.19 4.11 26.87
C VAL A 564 -7.38 5.11 27.67
N GLU A 565 -6.93 6.20 27.03
CA GLU A 565 -6.18 7.27 27.67
C GLU A 565 -6.96 7.94 28.83
N LYS A 566 -8.28 8.18 28.65
CA LYS A 566 -9.16 8.67 29.71
C LYS A 566 -9.21 7.72 30.91
N PHE A 567 -9.32 6.41 30.67
CA PHE A 567 -9.27 5.42 31.76
C PHE A 567 -7.92 5.36 32.47
N GLU A 568 -6.82 5.57 31.76
CA GLU A 568 -5.47 5.60 32.36
C GLU A 568 -5.24 6.86 33.18
N GLN A 569 -5.61 8.03 32.65
CA GLN A 569 -5.43 9.32 33.32
C GLN A 569 -6.30 9.47 34.54
N THR A 570 -7.58 9.09 34.44
CA THR A 570 -8.55 9.22 35.53
C THR A 570 -8.44 8.13 36.57
N ARG A 571 -7.88 6.95 36.21
CA ARG A 571 -7.89 5.71 37.00
C ARG A 571 -9.30 5.24 37.39
N ALA A 572 -10.33 5.75 36.73
CA ALA A 572 -11.71 5.37 36.99
C ALA A 572 -11.97 3.92 36.62
N TRP A 573 -12.89 3.27 37.35
CA TRP A 573 -13.37 1.93 37.00
C TRP A 573 -14.49 1.98 35.96
N ASN A 574 -15.28 3.06 35.96
CA ASN A 574 -16.38 3.28 35.05
C ASN A 574 -16.37 4.74 34.59
N LEU A 575 -16.64 4.98 33.33
CA LEU A 575 -16.84 6.32 32.78
C LEU A 575 -18.19 6.40 32.07
N PRO A 576 -18.96 7.48 32.26
CA PRO A 576 -20.24 7.67 31.58
C PRO A 576 -20.01 7.94 30.10
N VAL A 577 -20.92 7.44 29.28
CA VAL A 577 -20.98 7.66 27.83
C VAL A 577 -22.11 8.63 27.54
N VAL A 578 -21.79 9.65 26.73
CA VAL A 578 -22.76 10.66 26.30
C VAL A 578 -22.69 10.83 24.78
N ASP A 579 -23.76 11.35 24.19
CA ASP A 579 -23.74 11.83 22.83
C ASP A 579 -23.15 13.26 22.74
N ARG A 580 -23.16 13.85 21.55
CA ARG A 580 -22.64 15.21 21.31
C ARG A 580 -23.45 16.30 22.01
N ASP A 581 -24.70 16.02 22.34
CA ASP A 581 -25.62 16.92 23.04
C ASP A 581 -25.66 16.66 24.55
N ASN A 582 -24.66 15.92 25.08
CA ASN A 582 -24.51 15.49 26.48
C ASN A 582 -25.64 14.59 27.00
N LYS A 583 -26.37 13.91 26.09
CA LYS A 583 -27.40 12.94 26.48
C LYS A 583 -26.71 11.67 26.97
N TYR A 584 -27.14 11.20 28.14
CA TYR A 584 -26.62 9.99 28.76
C TYR A 584 -27.03 8.73 27.97
N LEU A 585 -26.07 7.83 27.71
CA LEU A 585 -26.26 6.59 26.94
C LEU A 585 -25.97 5.33 27.75
N GLY A 586 -25.21 5.43 28.84
CA GLY A 586 -24.79 4.30 29.67
C GLY A 586 -23.39 4.52 30.23
N PHE A 587 -22.75 3.46 30.71
CA PHE A 587 -21.37 3.48 31.18
C PHE A 587 -20.51 2.50 30.37
N ILE A 588 -19.22 2.76 30.34
CA ILE A 588 -18.21 1.76 29.99
C ILE A 588 -17.39 1.46 31.22
N SER A 589 -17.28 0.17 31.57
CA SER A 589 -16.40 -0.26 32.65
C SER A 589 -15.02 -0.64 32.12
N LYS A 590 -13.99 -0.41 32.94
CA LYS A 590 -12.62 -0.84 32.64
C LYS A 590 -12.52 -2.34 32.38
N SER A 591 -13.31 -3.14 33.09
CA SER A 591 -13.39 -4.60 32.92
C SER A 591 -14.02 -4.99 31.57
N ARG A 592 -15.07 -4.30 31.12
CA ARG A 592 -15.71 -4.53 29.82
C ARG A 592 -14.76 -4.17 28.68
N LEU A 593 -14.10 -3.01 28.80
CA LEU A 593 -13.08 -2.56 27.84
C LEU A 593 -11.95 -3.60 27.72
N PHE A 594 -11.38 -4.08 28.83
CA PHE A 594 -10.32 -5.09 28.81
C PHE A 594 -10.79 -6.45 28.31
N SER A 595 -12.01 -6.86 28.63
CA SER A 595 -12.57 -8.13 28.14
C SER A 595 -12.76 -8.10 26.63
N ALA A 596 -13.34 -7.03 26.11
CA ALA A 596 -13.52 -6.83 24.66
C ALA A 596 -12.17 -6.71 23.94
N TYR A 597 -11.20 -5.99 24.51
CA TYR A 597 -9.84 -5.92 23.99
C TYR A 597 -9.19 -7.31 23.92
N ARG A 598 -9.28 -8.11 25.00
CA ARG A 598 -8.73 -9.48 25.03
C ARG A 598 -9.45 -10.41 24.05
N GLU A 599 -10.77 -10.30 23.93
CA GLU A 599 -11.57 -11.07 22.98
C GLU A 599 -11.16 -10.72 21.53
N GLN A 600 -11.01 -9.44 21.22
CA GLN A 600 -10.58 -8.98 19.92
C GLN A 600 -9.13 -9.41 19.60
N LEU A 601 -8.24 -9.34 20.59
CA LEU A 601 -6.86 -9.84 20.51
C LEU A 601 -6.82 -11.36 20.28
N GLN A 602 -7.69 -12.11 20.95
CA GLN A 602 -7.82 -13.55 20.74
C GLN A 602 -8.40 -13.88 19.37
N LYS A 603 -9.40 -13.16 18.90
CA LYS A 603 -9.91 -13.28 17.52
C LYS A 603 -8.81 -13.03 16.51
N MET A 604 -8.00 -11.97 16.69
CA MET A 604 -6.85 -11.65 15.82
C MET A 604 -5.67 -12.63 15.98
N SER A 605 -5.56 -13.36 17.10
CA SER A 605 -4.47 -14.31 17.38
C SER A 605 -4.85 -15.76 17.11
N SER A 606 -6.14 -16.12 17.22
CA SER A 606 -6.65 -17.48 17.05
C SER A 606 -7.30 -17.71 15.67
N GLU A 607 -7.52 -16.66 14.93
CA GLU A 607 -7.87 -16.69 13.51
C GLU A 607 -6.61 -16.58 12.65
#